data_588d7e28fb1baebf3a95f5d97c2c1998
#
_entry.id   588d7e28fb1baebf3a95f5d97c2c1998
#
_cell.length_a   1.000
_cell.length_b   1.000
_cell.length_c   1.000
_cell.angle_alpha   90.00
_cell.angle_beta   90.00
_cell.angle_gamma   90.00
#
_symmetry.space_group_name_H-M   'P 1'
#
loop_
_entity.id
_entity.type
_entity.pdbx_description
1 polymer ?
#
loop_
_entity_poly.entity_id
_entity_poly.type
_entity_poly.pdbx_seq_one_letter_code
_entity_poly.pdbx_strand_id
1 'polypeptide(L)'
;MNRLKDENAQLKEVVRQKDEERNKLEDYLKKLATEFVILGKECEKENMKGAAINNYKKALELYPTHPEAMRRLKKINKNDSKE
;
A
#
# COMPACT_ATOMS: atom_id res chain seq x y z
N MET A 1 -2.02 -7.07 45.67
CA MET A 1 -1.37 -5.95 44.98
C MET A 1 -0.67 -6.36 43.70
N ASN A 2 -0.09 -7.56 43.67
CA ASN A 2 0.61 -8.03 42.46
C ASN A 2 -0.34 -8.39 41.31
N ARG A 3 -1.59 -8.72 41.59
CA ARG A 3 -2.58 -9.06 40.56
C ARG A 3 -2.87 -7.93 39.61
N LEU A 4 -2.97 -6.70 40.11
CA LEU A 4 -3.26 -5.54 39.26
C LEU A 4 -2.12 -5.24 38.28
N LYS A 5 -0.86 -5.42 38.72
CA LYS A 5 0.31 -5.23 37.90
C LYS A 5 0.38 -6.29 36.79
N ASP A 6 0.07 -7.55 37.12
CA ASP A 6 0.09 -8.64 36.16
C ASP A 6 -0.99 -8.47 35.12
N GLU A 7 -2.19 -8.04 35.51
CA GLU A 7 -3.27 -7.79 34.54
C GLU A 7 -2.92 -6.67 33.58
N ASN A 8 -2.32 -5.59 34.07
CA ASN A 8 -1.89 -4.48 33.22
C ASN A 8 -0.79 -4.92 32.24
N ALA A 9 0.13 -5.78 32.68
CA ALA A 9 1.19 -6.29 31.82
C ALA A 9 0.61 -7.16 30.70
N GLN A 10 -0.37 -8.00 31.01
CA GLN A 10 -1.04 -8.84 30.02
C GLN A 10 -1.80 -8.02 28.99
N LEU A 11 -2.50 -6.96 29.42
CA LEU A 11 -3.21 -6.07 28.52
C LEU A 11 -2.25 -5.36 27.57
N LYS A 12 -1.09 -4.93 28.07
CA LYS A 12 -0.07 -4.28 27.23
C LYS A 12 0.48 -5.24 26.19
N GLU A 13 0.71 -6.50 26.54
CA GLU A 13 1.18 -7.49 25.57
C GLU A 13 0.17 -7.75 24.47
N VAL A 14 -1.12 -7.86 24.80
CA VAL A 14 -2.18 -8.07 23.82
C VAL A 14 -2.23 -6.91 22.83
N VAL A 15 -2.14 -5.67 23.31
CA VAL A 15 -2.14 -4.48 22.46
C VAL A 15 -0.91 -4.50 21.55
N ARG A 16 0.25 -4.84 22.07
CA ARG A 16 1.50 -4.92 21.28
C ARG A 16 1.38 -5.96 20.16
N GLN A 17 0.81 -7.13 20.43
CA GLN A 17 0.62 -8.17 19.43
C GLN A 17 -0.29 -7.69 18.29
N LYS A 18 -1.37 -7.00 18.61
CA LYS A 18 -2.28 -6.46 17.61
C LYS A 18 -1.59 -5.42 16.73
N ASP A 19 -0.76 -4.58 17.31
CA ASP A 19 -0.01 -3.58 16.56
C ASP A 19 1.00 -4.25 15.62
N GLU A 20 1.68 -5.30 16.07
CA GLU A 20 2.62 -6.05 15.23
C GLU A 20 1.90 -6.71 14.06
N GLU A 21 0.73 -7.30 14.29
CA GLU A 21 -0.06 -7.91 13.23
C GLU A 21 -0.52 -6.88 12.21
N ARG A 22 -0.93 -5.69 12.65
CA ARG A 22 -1.30 -4.59 11.77
C ARG A 22 -0.14 -4.18 10.89
N ASN A 23 1.05 -4.03 11.49
CA ASN A 23 2.24 -3.61 10.76
C ASN A 23 2.62 -4.65 9.69
N LYS A 24 2.52 -5.93 10.02
CA LYS A 24 2.79 -7.00 9.07
C LYS A 24 1.82 -6.97 7.90
N LEU A 25 0.54 -6.72 8.17
CA LEU A 25 -0.48 -6.64 7.14
C LEU A 25 -0.24 -5.43 6.24
N GLU A 26 0.09 -4.28 6.82
CA GLU A 26 0.42 -3.08 6.04
C GLU A 26 1.63 -3.33 5.14
N ASP A 27 2.69 -3.97 5.65
CA ASP A 27 3.87 -4.30 4.86
C ASP A 27 3.52 -5.23 3.71
N TYR A 28 2.67 -6.20 3.95
CA TYR A 28 2.21 -7.14 2.93
C TYR A 28 1.45 -6.41 1.82
N LEU A 29 0.50 -5.54 2.19
CA LEU A 29 -0.27 -4.76 1.24
C LEU A 29 0.61 -3.81 0.45
N LYS A 30 1.59 -3.19 1.11
CA LYS A 30 2.55 -2.31 0.45
C LYS A 30 3.37 -3.07 -0.59
N LYS A 31 3.81 -4.28 -0.26
CA LYS A 31 4.54 -5.13 -1.21
C LYS A 31 3.70 -5.47 -2.43
N LEU A 32 2.44 -5.87 -2.21
CA LEU A 32 1.54 -6.17 -3.31
C LEU A 32 1.29 -4.94 -4.18
N ALA A 33 1.08 -3.80 -3.56
CA ALA A 33 0.90 -2.54 -4.29
C ALA A 33 2.13 -2.22 -5.13
N THR A 34 3.32 -2.42 -4.57
CA THR A 34 4.57 -2.20 -5.30
C THR A 34 4.67 -3.12 -6.52
N GLU A 35 4.24 -4.36 -6.41
CA GLU A 35 4.23 -5.29 -7.55
C GLU A 35 3.32 -4.77 -8.67
N PHE A 36 2.14 -4.24 -8.32
CA PHE A 36 1.26 -3.64 -9.32
C PHE A 36 1.88 -2.39 -9.95
N VAL A 37 2.62 -1.61 -9.16
CA VAL A 37 3.35 -0.45 -9.69
C VAL A 37 4.40 -0.91 -10.71
N ILE A 38 5.12 -1.97 -10.42
CA ILE A 38 6.12 -2.54 -11.35
C ILE A 38 5.44 -2.98 -12.65
N LEU A 39 4.30 -3.67 -12.55
CA LEU A 39 3.53 -4.07 -13.72
C LEU A 39 3.06 -2.86 -14.52
N GLY A 40 2.61 -1.81 -13.85
CA GLY A 40 2.22 -0.57 -14.50
C GLY A 40 3.37 0.06 -15.25
N LYS A 41 4.57 0.06 -14.67
CA LYS A 41 5.76 0.59 -15.34
C LYS A 41 6.08 -0.18 -16.62
N GLU A 42 5.98 -1.50 -16.57
CA GLU A 42 6.21 -2.34 -17.73
C GLU A 42 5.17 -2.07 -18.82
N CYS A 43 3.91 -1.88 -18.44
CA CYS A 43 2.85 -1.52 -19.36
C CYS A 43 3.16 -0.19 -20.05
N GLU A 44 3.68 0.80 -19.30
CA GLU A 44 4.08 2.07 -19.87
C GLU A 44 5.18 1.91 -20.92
N LYS A 45 6.16 1.04 -20.64
CA LYS A 45 7.25 0.77 -21.59
C LYS A 45 6.74 0.19 -22.90
N GLU A 46 5.66 -0.59 -22.83
CA GLU A 46 5.07 -1.20 -24.01
C GLU A 46 3.95 -0.35 -24.62
N ASN A 47 3.83 0.90 -24.18
CA ASN A 47 2.81 1.85 -24.64
C ASN A 47 1.37 1.39 -24.35
N MET A 48 1.19 0.65 -23.27
CA MET A 48 -0.12 0.17 -22.85
C MET A 48 -0.63 1.04 -21.70
N LYS A 49 -1.01 2.28 -22.00
CA LYS A 49 -1.43 3.26 -20.99
C LYS A 49 -2.64 2.78 -20.18
N GLY A 50 -3.65 2.21 -20.85
CA GLY A 50 -4.84 1.73 -20.14
C GLY A 50 -4.53 0.67 -19.12
N ALA A 51 -3.68 -0.31 -19.47
CA ALA A 51 -3.26 -1.35 -18.55
C ALA A 51 -2.41 -0.77 -17.42
N ALA A 52 -1.55 0.19 -17.73
CA ALA A 52 -0.73 0.86 -16.71
C ALA A 52 -1.61 1.56 -15.68
N ILE A 53 -2.61 2.31 -16.15
CA ILE A 53 -3.54 3.01 -15.27
C ILE A 53 -4.27 2.02 -14.36
N ASN A 54 -4.75 0.90 -14.91
CA ASN A 54 -5.44 -0.12 -14.13
C ASN A 54 -4.53 -0.70 -13.05
N ASN A 55 -3.27 -0.98 -13.36
CA ASN A 55 -2.33 -1.51 -12.39
C ASN A 55 -2.02 -0.51 -11.28
N TYR A 56 -1.84 0.77 -11.63
CA TYR A 56 -1.61 1.81 -10.62
C TYR A 56 -2.83 2.01 -9.73
N LYS A 57 -4.03 1.94 -10.30
CA LYS A 57 -5.27 2.03 -9.50
C LYS A 57 -5.39 0.87 -8.53
N LYS A 58 -5.06 -0.35 -8.97
CA LYS A 58 -5.06 -1.51 -8.08
C LYS A 58 -4.06 -1.35 -6.95
N ALA A 59 -2.88 -0.80 -7.25
CA ALA A 59 -1.88 -0.51 -6.22
C ALA A 59 -2.45 0.43 -5.15
N LEU A 60 -3.18 1.47 -5.59
CA LEU A 60 -3.78 2.43 -4.66
C LEU A 60 -4.97 1.86 -3.91
N GLU A 61 -5.67 0.86 -4.47
CA GLU A 61 -6.72 0.14 -3.73
C GLU A 61 -6.12 -0.64 -2.57
N LEU A 62 -4.96 -1.27 -2.79
CA LEU A 62 -4.27 -2.05 -1.76
C LEU A 62 -3.57 -1.15 -0.74
N TYR A 63 -2.97 -0.07 -1.19
CA TYR A 63 -2.23 0.85 -0.34
C TYR A 63 -2.46 2.29 -0.83
N PRO A 64 -3.50 2.98 -0.30
CA PRO A 64 -3.93 4.29 -0.84
C PRO A 64 -2.89 5.40 -0.76
N THR A 65 -1.90 5.28 0.12
CA THR A 65 -0.86 6.30 0.27
C THR A 65 0.44 5.94 -0.46
N HIS A 66 0.41 4.98 -1.37
CA HIS A 66 1.61 4.59 -2.11
C HIS A 66 2.10 5.77 -2.96
N PRO A 67 3.26 6.36 -2.63
CA PRO A 67 3.68 7.61 -3.28
C PRO A 67 4.01 7.45 -4.76
N GLU A 68 4.66 6.36 -5.13
CA GLU A 68 5.04 6.14 -6.52
C GLU A 68 3.81 5.90 -7.41
N ALA A 69 2.83 5.12 -6.93
CA ALA A 69 1.61 4.87 -7.67
C ALA A 69 0.84 6.16 -7.91
N MET A 70 0.70 7.00 -6.87
CA MET A 70 0.03 8.29 -7.00
C MET A 70 0.74 9.20 -8.00
N ARG A 71 2.05 9.29 -7.90
CA ARG A 71 2.85 10.16 -8.77
C ARG A 71 2.73 9.72 -10.24
N ARG A 72 2.85 8.43 -10.51
CA ARG A 72 2.80 7.91 -11.87
C ARG A 72 1.40 8.03 -12.47
N LEU A 73 0.37 7.76 -11.66
CA LEU A 73 -1.00 7.90 -12.12
C LEU A 73 -1.32 9.36 -12.48
N LYS A 74 -0.88 10.31 -11.66
CA LYS A 74 -1.04 11.73 -11.95
C LYS A 74 -0.33 12.13 -13.23
N LYS A 75 0.87 11.60 -13.44
CA LYS A 75 1.66 11.91 -14.63
C LYS A 75 0.97 11.43 -15.89
N ILE A 76 0.41 10.23 -15.88
CA ILE A 76 -0.31 9.67 -17.03
C ILE A 76 -1.58 10.49 -17.30
N ASN A 77 -2.36 10.78 -16.26
CA ASN A 77 -3.59 11.57 -16.39
C ASN A 77 -3.31 12.98 -16.90
N LYS A 78 -2.21 13.57 -16.44
CA LYS A 78 -1.81 14.90 -16.89
C LYS A 78 -1.45 14.91 -18.38
N ASN A 79 -0.76 13.86 -18.85
CA ASN A 79 -0.43 13.74 -20.26
C ASN A 79 -1.68 13.56 -21.12
N ASP A 80 -2.65 12.77 -20.63
CA ASP A 80 -3.91 12.59 -21.34
C ASP A 80 -4.72 13.89 -21.44
N SER A 81 -4.68 14.72 -20.39
CA SER A 81 -5.44 15.97 -20.42
C SER A 81 -4.84 17.04 -21.32
N LYS A 82 -3.64 16.86 -21.82
CA LYS A 82 -3.02 17.77 -22.79
C LYS A 82 -3.43 17.48 -24.23
N GLU A 83 -4.02 16.34 -24.47
CA GLU A 83 -4.54 15.98 -25.77
C GLU A 83 -5.96 16.49 -25.98
#